data_e93435c7af4ec4fc223f2afed1758ce7
#
_entry.id   e93435c7af4ec4fc223f2afed1758ce7
#
_cell.length_a   1.000
_cell.length_b   1.000
_cell.length_c   1.000
_cell.angle_alpha   90.00
_cell.angle_beta   90.00
_cell.angle_gamma   90.00
#
_symmetry.space_group_name_H-M   'P 1'
#
loop_
_entity.id
_entity.type
_entity.pdbx_description
1 polymer ?
#
loop_
_entity_poly.entity_id
_entity_poly.type
_entity_poly.pdbx_seq_one_letter_code
_entity_poly.pdbx_strand_id
1 'polypeptide(L)'
;MIYLDLPAGTRIEETDRTVRKLSAWLQDKEKNPEITGTSAYVGNGGPRFFLSLSPMDPDPFLAFLIVNTESNKQVAEMVARTDHYILDNLPNARGRVKSMWLGATETGLMQVRLSGPDTGVLKEQAEQLMAALRKIPGIEDIKQDWNNRVFTAIADVDQARARRAGVTSKDVADTLDFFIDGGTTTDYHQGNVEIPIVGRGVLAERNSPESLATLGIRSASGGSVPLNQVADVYTIGELNRIMRYNQERTITVSAKNQVLKASEIFAGIKPTLDGMNYPRNHYWEVGGELEDAARAMKNLTKWMLPCFGGIIFLLVWQFNSIRRAAIIILTMPLVIVGSVVGLLVMQADFGFMVILGLLALAGSIVNNGIVMIDKIEENR
;
A
#
# COMPACT_ATOMS: atom_id res chain seq x y z
N MET A 1 3.63 12.73 5.47
CA MET A 1 3.38 12.04 4.18
C MET A 1 1.91 12.11 3.86
N ILE A 2 1.59 12.44 2.62
CA ILE A 2 0.21 12.53 2.13
C ILE A 2 0.07 11.60 0.94
N TYR A 3 -0.88 10.70 1.01
CA TYR A 3 -1.31 9.87 -0.11
C TYR A 3 -2.61 10.47 -0.63
N LEU A 4 -2.68 10.73 -1.91
CA LEU A 4 -3.85 11.33 -2.54
C LEU A 4 -4.35 10.40 -3.64
N ASP A 5 -5.57 9.90 -3.48
CA ASP A 5 -6.21 8.99 -4.40
C ASP A 5 -7.45 9.70 -4.99
N LEU A 6 -7.50 9.87 -6.31
CA LEU A 6 -8.69 10.31 -7.03
C LEU A 6 -9.46 9.05 -7.52
N PRO A 7 -10.71 9.19 -7.99
CA PRO A 7 -11.42 8.08 -8.59
C PRO A 7 -10.62 7.46 -9.74
N ALA A 8 -10.54 6.13 -9.81
CA ALA A 8 -9.87 5.43 -10.91
C ALA A 8 -10.48 5.87 -12.25
N GLY A 9 -9.62 6.04 -13.25
CA GLY A 9 -9.98 6.64 -14.53
C GLY A 9 -9.78 8.16 -14.61
N THR A 10 -9.43 8.80 -13.48
CA THR A 10 -9.04 10.22 -13.50
C THR A 10 -7.70 10.38 -14.24
N ARG A 11 -7.60 11.41 -15.05
CA ARG A 11 -6.39 11.70 -15.81
C ARG A 11 -5.32 12.36 -14.96
N ILE A 12 -4.08 12.19 -15.38
CA ILE A 12 -2.92 12.74 -14.70
C ILE A 12 -2.97 14.27 -14.60
N GLU A 13 -3.54 14.96 -15.59
CA GLU A 13 -3.67 16.42 -15.58
C GLU A 13 -4.62 16.92 -14.47
N GLU A 14 -5.69 16.17 -14.17
CA GLU A 14 -6.59 16.51 -13.08
C GLU A 14 -5.97 16.19 -11.72
N THR A 15 -5.22 15.09 -11.64
CA THR A 15 -4.43 14.74 -10.46
C THR A 15 -3.39 15.81 -10.18
N ASP A 16 -2.65 16.26 -11.21
CA ASP A 16 -1.67 17.35 -11.09
C ASP A 16 -2.32 18.67 -10.63
N ARG A 17 -3.49 19.02 -11.19
CA ARG A 17 -4.24 20.21 -10.77
C ARG A 17 -4.63 20.14 -9.28
N THR A 18 -5.11 18.99 -8.83
CA THR A 18 -5.48 18.76 -7.43
C THR A 18 -4.26 18.84 -6.51
N VAL A 19 -3.14 18.22 -6.92
CA VAL A 19 -1.88 18.27 -6.19
C VAL A 19 -1.33 19.70 -6.11
N ARG A 20 -1.39 20.48 -7.19
CA ARG A 20 -0.97 21.89 -7.19
C ARG A 20 -1.80 22.73 -6.22
N LYS A 21 -3.12 22.51 -6.17
CA LYS A 21 -3.99 23.18 -5.20
C LYS A 21 -3.60 22.87 -3.76
N LEU A 22 -3.36 21.60 -3.45
CA LEU A 22 -2.89 21.18 -2.13
C LEU A 22 -1.50 21.74 -1.82
N SER A 23 -0.56 21.66 -2.77
CA SER A 23 0.81 22.15 -2.60
C SER A 23 0.86 23.65 -2.37
N ALA A 24 0.03 24.43 -3.06
CA ALA A 24 -0.07 25.88 -2.85
C ALA A 24 -0.55 26.21 -1.44
N TRP A 25 -1.54 25.47 -0.92
CA TRP A 25 -1.97 25.65 0.47
C TRP A 25 -0.90 25.22 1.47
N LEU A 26 -0.19 24.11 1.24
CA LEU A 26 0.91 23.66 2.11
C LEU A 26 2.06 24.67 2.17
N GLN A 27 2.36 25.33 1.06
CA GLN A 27 3.45 26.32 0.96
C GLN A 27 3.08 27.71 1.48
N ASP A 28 1.81 27.95 1.79
CA ASP A 28 1.34 29.21 2.35
C ASP A 28 1.87 29.36 3.79
N LYS A 29 2.87 30.23 3.94
CA LYS A 29 3.58 30.45 5.22
C LYS A 29 2.73 31.15 6.28
N GLU A 30 1.66 31.84 5.91
CA GLU A 30 0.72 32.41 6.85
C GLU A 30 -0.11 31.34 7.55
N LYS A 31 -0.46 30.27 6.79
CA LYS A 31 -1.28 29.16 7.30
C LYS A 31 -0.44 28.01 7.85
N ASN A 32 0.73 27.78 7.27
CA ASN A 32 1.60 26.65 7.56
C ASN A 32 3.05 27.10 7.74
N PRO A 33 3.35 27.92 8.77
CA PRO A 33 4.70 28.45 8.99
C PRO A 33 5.74 27.34 9.26
N GLU A 34 5.31 26.23 9.84
CA GLU A 34 6.15 25.09 10.24
C GLU A 34 6.65 24.25 9.07
N ILE A 35 6.09 24.39 7.86
CA ILE A 35 6.52 23.59 6.70
C ILE A 35 7.80 24.17 6.13
N THR A 36 8.86 23.37 6.07
CA THR A 36 10.15 23.76 5.49
C THR A 36 10.27 23.40 4.02
N GLY A 37 9.56 22.35 3.57
CA GLY A 37 9.59 21.93 2.18
C GLY A 37 8.53 20.91 1.85
N THR A 38 8.14 20.87 0.57
CA THR A 38 7.19 19.88 0.03
C THR A 38 7.75 19.27 -1.24
N SER A 39 7.61 17.96 -1.39
CA SER A 39 7.91 17.25 -2.64
C SER A 39 6.68 16.46 -3.04
N ALA A 40 6.24 16.61 -4.28
CA ALA A 40 5.07 15.94 -4.81
C ALA A 40 5.43 15.04 -5.99
N TYR A 41 4.89 13.83 -5.98
CA TYR A 41 5.00 12.83 -7.04
C TYR A 41 3.61 12.57 -7.58
N VAL A 42 3.36 12.97 -8.82
CA VAL A 42 2.07 12.83 -9.50
C VAL A 42 2.11 11.62 -10.41
N GLY A 43 1.10 10.78 -10.32
CA GLY A 43 1.02 9.55 -11.11
C GLY A 43 1.92 8.41 -10.61
N ASN A 44 2.56 8.55 -9.45
CA ASN A 44 3.38 7.49 -8.85
C ASN A 44 3.53 7.66 -7.33
N GLY A 45 4.00 6.61 -6.65
CA GLY A 45 4.18 6.56 -5.20
C GLY A 45 5.49 7.13 -4.68
N GLY A 46 6.28 7.80 -5.54
CA GLY A 46 7.60 8.32 -5.16
C GLY A 46 8.65 7.23 -4.91
N PRO A 47 9.88 7.61 -4.61
CA PRO A 47 10.96 6.66 -4.32
C PRO A 47 10.81 6.06 -2.91
N ARG A 48 11.39 4.88 -2.71
CA ARG A 48 11.52 4.25 -1.39
C ARG A 48 12.64 4.92 -0.61
N PHE A 49 12.32 5.88 0.23
CA PHE A 49 13.31 6.64 1.02
C PHE A 49 13.48 6.14 2.46
N PHE A 50 12.68 5.18 2.92
CA PHE A 50 12.94 4.43 4.16
C PHE A 50 12.47 2.98 4.03
N LEU A 51 13.01 2.10 4.88
CA LEU A 51 12.90 0.65 4.72
C LEU A 51 11.45 0.13 4.70
N SER A 52 10.59 0.67 5.55
CA SER A 52 9.20 0.22 5.68
C SER A 52 8.23 0.80 4.63
N LEU A 53 8.69 1.74 3.80
CA LEU A 53 7.86 2.30 2.74
C LEU A 53 7.81 1.33 1.56
N SER A 54 6.61 0.90 1.22
CA SER A 54 6.32 0.28 -0.07
C SER A 54 5.69 1.33 -0.97
N PRO A 55 6.41 1.83 -1.99
CA PRO A 55 5.86 2.78 -2.94
C PRO A 55 4.62 2.20 -3.62
N MET A 56 3.63 3.04 -3.88
CA MET A 56 2.47 2.66 -4.68
C MET A 56 2.88 2.45 -6.14
N ASP A 57 2.25 1.48 -6.80
CA ASP A 57 2.42 1.30 -8.24
C ASP A 57 2.01 2.59 -8.98
N PRO A 58 2.68 2.94 -10.07
CA PRO A 58 2.31 4.10 -10.88
C PRO A 58 0.87 3.99 -11.40
N ASP A 59 0.09 5.07 -11.21
CA ASP A 59 -1.27 5.16 -11.73
C ASP A 59 -1.65 6.65 -11.88
N PRO A 60 -2.25 7.07 -13.01
CA PRO A 60 -2.57 8.49 -13.28
C PRO A 60 -3.42 9.19 -12.21
N PHE A 61 -4.25 8.45 -11.49
CA PHE A 61 -5.14 9.00 -10.46
C PHE A 61 -4.52 9.03 -9.05
N LEU A 62 -3.26 8.63 -8.90
CA LEU A 62 -2.56 8.62 -7.62
C LEU A 62 -1.55 9.76 -7.51
N ALA A 63 -1.36 10.26 -6.30
CA ALA A 63 -0.24 11.14 -5.99
C ALA A 63 0.29 10.88 -4.56
N PHE A 64 1.56 11.15 -4.38
CA PHE A 64 2.23 11.04 -3.11
C PHE A 64 3.01 12.32 -2.81
N LEU A 65 2.82 12.88 -1.60
CA LEU A 65 3.53 14.08 -1.19
C LEU A 65 4.30 13.83 0.10
N ILE A 66 5.51 14.38 0.15
CA ILE A 66 6.34 14.44 1.35
C ILE A 66 6.33 15.88 1.83
N VAL A 67 6.00 16.07 3.09
CA VAL A 67 6.00 17.38 3.74
C VAL A 67 7.01 17.34 4.88
N ASN A 68 7.96 18.24 4.87
CA ASN A 68 8.95 18.41 5.91
C ASN A 68 8.55 19.56 6.84
N THR A 69 8.64 19.33 8.14
CA THR A 69 8.36 20.31 9.18
C THR A 69 9.62 20.64 9.98
N GLU A 70 9.67 21.80 10.60
CA GLU A 70 10.81 22.21 11.42
C GLU A 70 11.00 21.33 12.66
N SER A 71 9.89 20.85 13.24
CA SER A 71 9.91 20.05 14.47
C SER A 71 8.94 18.88 14.41
N ASN A 72 9.36 17.75 14.97
CA ASN A 72 8.51 16.58 15.11
C ASN A 72 7.27 16.81 15.99
N LYS A 73 7.33 17.78 16.92
CA LYS A 73 6.20 18.11 17.79
C LYS A 73 4.99 18.69 17.04
N GLN A 74 5.23 19.31 15.88
CA GLN A 74 4.20 19.95 15.05
C GLN A 74 3.52 18.97 14.07
N VAL A 75 4.08 17.76 13.91
CA VAL A 75 3.61 16.79 12.90
C VAL A 75 2.17 16.37 13.15
N ALA A 76 1.79 16.08 14.39
CA ALA A 76 0.43 15.61 14.72
C ALA A 76 -0.64 16.65 14.39
N GLU A 77 -0.39 17.91 14.74
CA GLU A 77 -1.29 19.04 14.43
C GLU A 77 -1.36 19.29 12.92
N MET A 78 -0.21 19.24 12.24
CA MET A 78 -0.12 19.38 10.80
C MET A 78 -0.89 18.27 10.06
N VAL A 79 -0.82 17.03 10.54
CA VAL A 79 -1.58 15.89 10.00
C VAL A 79 -3.08 16.18 10.09
N ALA A 80 -3.59 16.52 11.27
CA ALA A 80 -5.00 16.80 11.48
C ALA A 80 -5.50 17.99 10.62
N ARG A 81 -4.73 19.07 10.57
CA ARG A 81 -5.08 20.27 9.78
C ARG A 81 -5.08 19.99 8.28
N THR A 82 -4.13 19.21 7.81
CA THR A 82 -4.07 18.83 6.37
C THR A 82 -5.20 17.90 5.99
N ASP A 83 -5.55 16.97 6.86
CA ASP A 83 -6.66 16.04 6.64
C ASP A 83 -8.00 16.80 6.53
N HIS A 84 -8.26 17.73 7.45
CA HIS A 84 -9.42 18.64 7.36
C HIS A 84 -9.41 19.47 6.08
N TYR A 85 -8.26 20.01 5.68
CA TYR A 85 -8.19 20.80 4.44
C TYR A 85 -8.56 19.96 3.22
N ILE A 86 -8.09 18.72 3.15
CA ILE A 86 -8.41 17.81 2.04
C ILE A 86 -9.90 17.51 2.00
N LEU A 87 -10.51 17.18 3.15
CA LEU A 87 -11.93 16.89 3.26
C LEU A 87 -12.81 18.08 2.80
N ASP A 88 -12.46 19.29 3.21
CA ASP A 88 -13.26 20.49 2.95
C ASP A 88 -13.06 21.05 1.52
N ASN A 89 -11.85 20.94 0.98
CA ASN A 89 -11.47 21.67 -0.24
C ASN A 89 -11.21 20.79 -1.46
N LEU A 90 -11.07 19.47 -1.28
CA LEU A 90 -10.77 18.50 -2.34
C LEU A 90 -11.79 17.35 -2.35
N PRO A 91 -13.08 17.63 -2.60
CA PRO A 91 -14.17 16.64 -2.46
C PRO A 91 -14.03 15.44 -3.40
N ASN A 92 -13.30 15.61 -4.52
CA ASN A 92 -13.07 14.54 -5.50
C ASN A 92 -11.83 13.70 -5.19
N ALA A 93 -11.10 14.01 -4.11
CA ALA A 93 -9.91 13.31 -3.73
C ALA A 93 -10.03 12.69 -2.34
N ARG A 94 -9.54 11.48 -2.19
CA ARG A 94 -9.33 10.85 -0.89
C ARG A 94 -7.90 11.09 -0.47
N GLY A 95 -7.71 11.85 0.61
CA GLY A 95 -6.42 12.06 1.23
C GLY A 95 -6.20 11.12 2.41
N ARG A 96 -4.97 10.68 2.58
CA ARG A 96 -4.48 10.03 3.80
C ARG A 96 -3.23 10.73 4.25
N VAL A 97 -3.36 11.48 5.32
CA VAL A 97 -2.25 12.22 5.90
C VAL A 97 -1.71 11.46 7.10
N LYS A 98 -0.41 11.22 7.13
CA LYS A 98 0.22 10.49 8.22
C LYS A 98 1.65 10.92 8.49
N SER A 99 2.07 10.78 9.74
CA SER A 99 3.48 10.90 10.13
C SER A 99 4.30 9.73 9.53
N MET A 100 5.61 9.91 9.45
CA MET A 100 6.51 8.79 9.18
C MET A 100 6.51 7.84 10.37
N TRP A 101 6.45 6.53 10.10
CA TRP A 101 6.46 5.50 11.14
C TRP A 101 7.77 4.72 11.13
N LEU A 102 8.14 4.19 12.30
CA LEU A 102 9.24 3.25 12.46
C LEU A 102 8.63 1.86 12.75
N GLY A 103 8.96 0.88 11.95
CA GLY A 103 8.42 -0.47 12.07
C GLY A 103 8.20 -1.13 10.72
N ALA A 104 7.88 -2.42 10.72
CA ALA A 104 7.68 -3.18 9.48
C ALA A 104 6.38 -2.78 8.77
N THR A 105 5.34 -2.48 9.54
CA THR A 105 3.99 -2.15 9.04
C THR A 105 3.44 -0.91 9.76
N GLU A 106 2.51 -0.22 9.15
CA GLU A 106 1.79 0.89 9.76
C GLU A 106 0.89 0.38 10.88
N THR A 107 1.04 0.95 12.07
CA THR A 107 0.26 0.56 13.26
C THR A 107 -1.22 0.91 13.10
N GLY A 108 -2.11 0.02 13.53
CA GLY A 108 -3.55 0.20 13.47
C GLY A 108 -4.17 -0.06 12.09
N LEU A 109 -3.38 -0.46 11.09
CA LEU A 109 -3.89 -0.81 9.78
C LEU A 109 -4.37 -2.27 9.77
N MET A 110 -5.68 -2.47 9.75
CA MET A 110 -6.31 -3.76 9.56
C MET A 110 -6.49 -4.06 8.08
N GLN A 111 -6.15 -5.26 7.66
CA GLN A 111 -6.35 -5.75 6.30
C GLN A 111 -6.97 -7.14 6.31
N VAL A 112 -7.94 -7.36 5.43
CA VAL A 112 -8.53 -8.67 5.15
C VAL A 112 -8.48 -8.90 3.65
N ARG A 113 -7.96 -10.05 3.26
CA ARG A 113 -7.90 -10.54 1.88
C ARG A 113 -9.04 -11.51 1.66
N LEU A 114 -9.80 -11.29 0.62
CA LEU A 114 -10.85 -12.20 0.14
C LEU A 114 -10.37 -12.78 -1.18
N SER A 115 -10.19 -14.10 -1.24
CA SER A 115 -9.60 -14.77 -2.40
C SER A 115 -10.60 -15.75 -3.03
N GLY A 116 -10.58 -15.86 -4.35
CA GLY A 116 -11.46 -16.79 -5.07
C GLY A 116 -11.51 -16.56 -6.59
N PRO A 117 -12.11 -17.48 -7.33
CA PRO A 117 -12.16 -17.43 -8.79
C PRO A 117 -13.17 -16.41 -9.35
N ASP A 118 -14.26 -16.11 -8.64
CA ASP A 118 -15.35 -15.25 -9.12
C ASP A 118 -15.19 -13.82 -8.61
N THR A 119 -15.01 -12.87 -9.53
CA THR A 119 -14.84 -11.45 -9.23
C THR A 119 -16.11 -10.79 -8.71
N GLY A 120 -17.29 -11.27 -9.10
CA GLY A 120 -18.57 -10.77 -8.63
C GLY A 120 -18.80 -11.09 -7.16
N VAL A 121 -18.55 -12.34 -6.78
CA VAL A 121 -18.66 -12.83 -5.41
C VAL A 121 -17.67 -12.10 -4.51
N LEU A 122 -16.41 -11.98 -4.93
CA LEU A 122 -15.38 -11.26 -4.16
C LEU A 122 -15.77 -9.81 -3.91
N LYS A 123 -16.32 -9.13 -4.92
CA LYS A 123 -16.75 -7.75 -4.79
C LYS A 123 -17.93 -7.61 -3.83
N GLU A 124 -18.92 -8.49 -3.92
CA GLU A 124 -20.06 -8.50 -2.99
C GLU A 124 -19.60 -8.72 -1.54
N GLN A 125 -18.72 -9.70 -1.31
CA GLN A 125 -18.14 -9.96 0.00
C GLN A 125 -17.33 -8.76 0.52
N ALA A 126 -16.54 -8.09 -0.33
CA ALA A 126 -15.81 -6.89 0.04
C ALA A 126 -16.76 -5.73 0.42
N GLU A 127 -17.87 -5.54 -0.29
CA GLU A 127 -18.87 -4.52 0.04
C GLU A 127 -19.57 -4.83 1.37
N GLN A 128 -19.90 -6.10 1.64
CA GLN A 128 -20.46 -6.54 2.93
C GLN A 128 -19.48 -6.27 4.07
N LEU A 129 -18.18 -6.57 3.86
CA LEU A 129 -17.12 -6.31 4.85
C LEU A 129 -16.94 -4.81 5.09
N MET A 130 -16.88 -4.00 4.04
CA MET A 130 -16.80 -2.54 4.17
C MET A 130 -18.02 -1.95 4.87
N ALA A 131 -19.22 -2.51 4.64
CA ALA A 131 -20.43 -2.10 5.35
C ALA A 131 -20.38 -2.45 6.85
N ALA A 132 -19.78 -3.59 7.22
CA ALA A 132 -19.55 -3.94 8.61
C ALA A 132 -18.52 -3.02 9.28
N LEU A 133 -17.43 -2.70 8.59
CA LEU A 133 -16.42 -1.77 9.08
C LEU A 133 -16.98 -0.38 9.36
N ARG A 134 -17.86 0.15 8.50
CA ARG A 134 -18.51 1.46 8.72
C ARG A 134 -19.33 1.56 10.00
N LYS A 135 -19.71 0.42 10.61
CA LYS A 135 -20.46 0.40 11.88
C LYS A 135 -19.56 0.55 13.10
N ILE A 136 -18.24 0.41 12.95
CA ILE A 136 -17.29 0.55 14.04
C ILE A 136 -16.97 2.04 14.24
N PRO A 137 -17.17 2.60 15.46
CA PRO A 137 -16.89 4.01 15.71
C PRO A 137 -15.43 4.38 15.48
N GLY A 138 -15.19 5.53 14.84
CA GLY A 138 -13.83 6.04 14.59
C GLY A 138 -13.04 5.28 13.53
N ILE A 139 -13.70 4.43 12.73
CA ILE A 139 -13.05 3.81 11.56
C ILE A 139 -12.85 4.86 10.47
N GLU A 140 -11.65 4.85 9.92
CA GLU A 140 -11.19 5.74 8.86
C GLU A 140 -10.58 4.92 7.71
N ASP A 141 -10.45 5.54 6.55
CA ASP A 141 -9.77 5.00 5.36
C ASP A 141 -10.23 3.59 4.96
N ILE A 142 -11.55 3.35 5.00
CA ILE A 142 -12.12 2.10 4.50
C ILE A 142 -11.96 2.07 2.98
N LYS A 143 -11.19 1.13 2.46
CA LYS A 143 -10.96 0.98 1.03
C LYS A 143 -10.75 -0.47 0.63
N GLN A 144 -10.88 -0.70 -0.66
CA GLN A 144 -10.51 -1.96 -1.31
C GLN A 144 -9.57 -1.66 -2.49
N ASP A 145 -8.71 -2.60 -2.84
CA ASP A 145 -7.61 -2.41 -3.78
C ASP A 145 -7.98 -2.55 -5.27
N TRP A 146 -9.21 -3.00 -5.59
CA TRP A 146 -9.69 -3.06 -6.97
C TRP A 146 -10.26 -1.73 -7.47
N ASN A 147 -10.42 -0.74 -6.59
CA ASN A 147 -10.96 0.59 -6.86
C ASN A 147 -12.41 0.59 -7.41
N ASN A 148 -12.84 1.71 -8.00
CA ASN A 148 -14.13 1.83 -8.65
C ASN A 148 -14.12 1.21 -10.06
N ARG A 149 -15.30 0.99 -10.61
CA ARG A 149 -15.42 0.67 -12.04
C ARG A 149 -15.06 1.89 -12.87
N VAL A 150 -14.42 1.63 -14.01
CA VAL A 150 -14.08 2.64 -15.01
C VAL A 150 -14.82 2.33 -16.30
N PHE A 151 -15.13 3.36 -17.06
CA PHE A 151 -15.70 3.18 -18.39
C PHE A 151 -14.56 2.90 -19.37
N THR A 152 -14.65 1.74 -20.04
CA THR A 152 -13.68 1.29 -21.04
C THR A 152 -14.37 1.28 -22.40
N ALA A 153 -13.79 1.96 -23.38
CA ALA A 153 -14.25 1.86 -24.76
C ALA A 153 -13.68 0.58 -25.38
N ILE A 154 -14.56 -0.25 -25.90
CA ILE A 154 -14.21 -1.49 -26.60
C ILE A 154 -14.39 -1.25 -28.09
N ALA A 155 -13.37 -1.60 -28.88
CA ALA A 155 -13.44 -1.67 -30.33
C ALA A 155 -13.45 -3.15 -30.74
N ASP A 156 -14.63 -3.71 -30.92
CA ASP A 156 -14.82 -5.10 -31.32
C ASP A 156 -14.71 -5.23 -32.84
N VAL A 157 -13.58 -5.76 -33.32
CA VAL A 157 -13.24 -5.82 -34.75
C VAL A 157 -13.98 -6.95 -35.44
N ASP A 158 -14.89 -6.62 -36.35
CA ASP A 158 -15.52 -7.59 -37.25
C ASP A 158 -14.51 -8.03 -38.33
N GLN A 159 -14.04 -9.26 -38.21
CA GLN A 159 -13.01 -9.82 -39.07
C GLN A 159 -13.43 -9.90 -40.56
N ALA A 160 -14.72 -10.03 -40.84
CA ALA A 160 -15.21 -10.11 -42.21
C ALA A 160 -15.26 -8.70 -42.86
N ARG A 161 -15.70 -7.70 -42.11
CA ARG A 161 -15.67 -6.27 -42.53
C ARG A 161 -14.24 -5.79 -42.73
N ALA A 162 -13.35 -6.07 -41.73
CA ALA A 162 -11.95 -5.68 -41.74
C ALA A 162 -11.18 -6.23 -42.94
N ARG A 163 -11.33 -7.55 -43.22
CA ARG A 163 -10.68 -8.20 -44.36
C ARG A 163 -11.11 -7.60 -45.70
N ARG A 164 -12.41 -7.33 -45.88
CA ARG A 164 -12.93 -6.68 -47.09
C ARG A 164 -12.38 -5.28 -47.29
N ALA A 165 -12.16 -4.56 -46.19
CA ALA A 165 -11.57 -3.21 -46.17
C ALA A 165 -10.02 -3.23 -46.25
N GLY A 166 -9.37 -4.40 -46.26
CA GLY A 166 -7.91 -4.52 -46.26
C GLY A 166 -7.28 -4.00 -44.97
N VAL A 167 -7.98 -4.17 -43.84
CA VAL A 167 -7.53 -3.74 -42.50
C VAL A 167 -7.34 -4.98 -41.62
N THR A 168 -6.28 -5.04 -40.84
CA THR A 168 -6.05 -6.08 -39.83
C THR A 168 -6.39 -5.59 -38.44
N SER A 169 -6.64 -6.50 -37.49
CA SER A 169 -6.79 -6.14 -36.08
C SER A 169 -5.56 -5.42 -35.51
N LYS A 170 -4.39 -5.71 -36.05
CA LYS A 170 -3.14 -5.02 -35.68
C LYS A 170 -3.19 -3.54 -36.11
N ASP A 171 -3.63 -3.25 -37.36
CA ASP A 171 -3.73 -1.89 -37.85
C ASP A 171 -4.70 -1.05 -37.00
N VAL A 172 -5.80 -1.67 -36.53
CA VAL A 172 -6.75 -1.04 -35.61
C VAL A 172 -6.07 -0.76 -34.27
N ALA A 173 -5.38 -1.76 -33.68
CA ALA A 173 -4.72 -1.61 -32.40
C ALA A 173 -3.61 -0.55 -32.46
N ASP A 174 -2.72 -0.61 -33.46
CA ASP A 174 -1.62 0.34 -33.62
C ASP A 174 -2.15 1.78 -33.84
N THR A 175 -3.25 1.94 -34.55
CA THR A 175 -3.85 3.26 -34.80
C THR A 175 -4.48 3.83 -33.52
N LEU A 176 -5.20 3.00 -32.75
CA LEU A 176 -5.78 3.40 -31.47
C LEU A 176 -4.70 3.75 -30.45
N ASP A 177 -3.67 2.92 -30.33
CA ASP A 177 -2.51 3.14 -29.46
C ASP A 177 -1.82 4.49 -29.77
N PHE A 178 -1.47 4.70 -31.06
CA PHE A 178 -0.88 5.97 -31.50
C PHE A 178 -1.79 7.18 -31.23
N PHE A 179 -3.09 7.03 -31.46
CA PHE A 179 -4.03 8.13 -31.27
C PHE A 179 -4.25 8.47 -29.80
N ILE A 180 -4.35 7.45 -28.93
CA ILE A 180 -4.68 7.60 -27.49
C ILE A 180 -3.43 7.89 -26.67
N ASP A 181 -2.43 7.02 -26.74
CA ASP A 181 -1.22 7.08 -25.91
C ASP A 181 -0.08 7.87 -26.58
N GLY A 182 -0.08 7.86 -27.90
CA GLY A 182 0.93 8.50 -28.73
C GLY A 182 2.09 7.57 -29.06
N GLY A 183 2.82 7.93 -30.11
CA GLY A 183 4.01 7.20 -30.53
C GLY A 183 5.16 8.13 -30.87
N THR A 184 6.38 7.72 -30.60
CA THR A 184 7.57 8.43 -31.00
C THR A 184 7.68 8.39 -32.54
N THR A 185 7.58 9.57 -33.16
CA THR A 185 7.67 9.73 -34.61
C THR A 185 9.12 9.86 -35.06
N THR A 186 9.93 10.61 -34.31
CA THR A 186 11.33 10.82 -34.54
C THR A 186 11.99 11.42 -33.30
N ASP A 187 13.31 11.45 -33.28
CA ASP A 187 14.08 12.04 -32.19
C ASP A 187 14.70 13.36 -32.65
N TYR A 188 14.59 14.38 -31.80
CA TYR A 188 15.26 15.66 -31.99
C TYR A 188 16.58 15.67 -31.20
N HIS A 189 17.69 15.88 -31.86
CA HIS A 189 19.01 15.93 -31.25
C HIS A 189 19.39 17.37 -30.89
N GLN A 190 19.56 17.62 -29.59
CA GLN A 190 20.09 18.90 -29.09
C GLN A 190 21.44 18.68 -28.38
N GLY A 191 22.53 18.81 -29.11
CA GLY A 191 23.86 18.43 -28.62
C GLY A 191 23.95 16.93 -28.35
N ASN A 192 24.19 16.54 -27.09
CA ASN A 192 24.27 15.14 -26.66
C ASN A 192 22.92 14.60 -26.07
N VAL A 193 21.85 15.37 -26.16
CA VAL A 193 20.55 14.98 -25.64
C VAL A 193 19.62 14.63 -26.80
N GLU A 194 19.03 13.41 -26.72
CA GLU A 194 17.97 12.94 -27.61
C GLU A 194 16.62 13.25 -26.96
N ILE A 195 15.80 13.99 -27.70
CA ILE A 195 14.45 14.39 -27.24
C ILE A 195 13.44 13.73 -28.19
N PRO A 196 12.64 12.74 -27.72
CA PRO A 196 11.66 12.09 -28.56
C PRO A 196 10.52 13.04 -28.92
N ILE A 197 10.20 13.12 -30.22
CA ILE A 197 9.02 13.82 -30.73
C ILE A 197 7.86 12.83 -30.76
N VAL A 198 6.90 13.00 -29.84
CA VAL A 198 5.73 12.14 -29.71
C VAL A 198 4.54 12.75 -30.44
N GLY A 199 4.04 12.03 -31.46
CA GLY A 199 2.77 12.33 -32.09
C GLY A 199 1.61 11.71 -31.31
N ARG A 200 0.53 12.45 -31.10
CA ARG A 200 -0.67 11.95 -30.39
C ARG A 200 -1.92 12.69 -30.84
N GLY A 201 -3.09 12.04 -30.80
CA GLY A 201 -4.36 12.67 -31.10
C GLY A 201 -4.65 13.89 -30.22
N VAL A 202 -5.39 14.86 -30.74
CA VAL A 202 -5.77 16.08 -30.00
C VAL A 202 -6.63 15.72 -28.81
N LEU A 203 -6.43 16.37 -27.67
CA LEU A 203 -7.09 16.05 -26.41
C LEU A 203 -8.64 16.05 -26.49
N ALA A 204 -9.20 17.00 -27.23
CA ALA A 204 -10.67 17.12 -27.41
C ALA A 204 -11.25 15.88 -28.12
N GLU A 205 -10.54 15.35 -29.11
CA GLU A 205 -10.99 14.19 -29.89
C GLU A 205 -10.78 12.87 -29.15
N ARG A 206 -9.68 12.73 -28.37
CA ARG A 206 -9.41 11.54 -27.58
C ARG A 206 -10.42 11.31 -26.45
N ASN A 207 -11.21 12.32 -26.11
CA ASN A 207 -12.16 12.29 -25.00
C ASN A 207 -13.56 11.87 -25.40
N SER A 208 -13.81 11.74 -26.70
CA SER A 208 -15.12 11.44 -27.22
C SER A 208 -15.15 10.04 -27.86
N PRO A 209 -16.00 9.13 -27.37
CA PRO A 209 -16.20 7.82 -28.01
C PRO A 209 -16.62 7.97 -29.48
N GLU A 210 -17.35 9.05 -29.83
CA GLU A 210 -17.79 9.33 -31.19
C GLU A 210 -16.60 9.64 -32.10
N SER A 211 -15.61 10.36 -31.60
CA SER A 211 -14.37 10.65 -32.35
C SER A 211 -13.57 9.36 -32.60
N LEU A 212 -13.54 8.42 -31.64
CA LEU A 212 -12.92 7.12 -31.85
C LEU A 212 -13.62 6.33 -32.97
N ALA A 213 -14.95 6.35 -33.03
CA ALA A 213 -15.70 5.64 -34.06
C ALA A 213 -15.39 6.13 -35.48
N THR A 214 -15.05 7.40 -35.63
CA THR A 214 -14.72 8.01 -36.93
C THR A 214 -13.22 8.04 -37.25
N LEU A 215 -12.37 7.50 -36.36
CA LEU A 215 -10.93 7.46 -36.55
C LEU A 215 -10.55 6.68 -37.80
N GLY A 216 -9.72 7.26 -38.65
CA GLY A 216 -9.29 6.67 -39.90
C GLY A 216 -8.18 5.60 -39.67
N ILE A 217 -8.51 4.36 -40.00
CA ILE A 217 -7.54 3.24 -40.00
C ILE A 217 -6.91 3.09 -41.37
N ARG A 218 -5.61 2.97 -41.43
CA ARG A 218 -4.89 2.78 -42.70
C ARG A 218 -5.16 1.38 -43.28
N SER A 219 -5.66 1.34 -44.51
CA SER A 219 -5.85 0.09 -45.26
C SER A 219 -4.59 -0.30 -46.04
N ALA A 220 -4.39 -1.60 -46.24
CA ALA A 220 -3.34 -2.15 -47.11
C ALA A 220 -3.48 -1.68 -48.57
N SER A 221 -4.67 -1.28 -49.00
CA SER A 221 -4.93 -0.69 -50.31
C SER A 221 -4.48 0.78 -50.46
N GLY A 222 -3.93 1.39 -49.39
CA GLY A 222 -3.44 2.77 -49.37
C GLY A 222 -4.46 3.84 -49.01
N GLY A 223 -5.74 3.44 -48.73
CA GLY A 223 -6.81 4.35 -48.27
C GLY A 223 -6.93 4.40 -46.76
N SER A 224 -7.79 5.29 -46.27
CA SER A 224 -8.21 5.36 -44.87
C SER A 224 -9.64 4.90 -44.72
N VAL A 225 -9.94 4.00 -43.78
CA VAL A 225 -11.24 3.42 -43.49
C VAL A 225 -11.66 3.83 -42.07
N PRO A 226 -12.80 4.46 -41.86
CA PRO A 226 -13.28 4.78 -40.53
C PRO A 226 -13.45 3.54 -39.66
N LEU A 227 -13.07 3.63 -38.36
CA LEU A 227 -13.12 2.51 -37.43
C LEU A 227 -14.50 1.85 -37.35
N ASN A 228 -15.59 2.64 -37.38
CA ASN A 228 -16.98 2.13 -37.32
C ASN A 228 -17.38 1.26 -38.52
N GLN A 229 -16.64 1.30 -39.62
CA GLN A 229 -16.86 0.40 -40.75
C GLN A 229 -16.29 -1.00 -40.54
N VAL A 230 -15.29 -1.12 -39.68
CA VAL A 230 -14.54 -2.38 -39.43
C VAL A 230 -14.68 -2.93 -38.01
N ALA A 231 -15.15 -2.10 -37.07
CA ALA A 231 -15.34 -2.46 -35.67
C ALA A 231 -16.61 -1.84 -35.10
N ASP A 232 -17.20 -2.48 -34.11
CA ASP A 232 -18.27 -1.94 -33.31
C ASP A 232 -17.67 -1.31 -32.05
N VAL A 233 -17.87 0.00 -31.85
CA VAL A 233 -17.34 0.75 -30.72
C VAL A 233 -18.44 0.96 -29.68
N TYR A 234 -18.23 0.44 -28.46
CA TYR A 234 -19.16 0.59 -27.35
C TYR A 234 -18.43 0.76 -26.04
N THR A 235 -19.12 1.28 -25.03
CA THR A 235 -18.54 1.54 -23.70
C THR A 235 -19.11 0.59 -22.67
N ILE A 236 -18.24 -0.04 -21.89
CA ILE A 236 -18.62 -0.92 -20.77
C ILE A 236 -18.01 -0.42 -19.46
N GLY A 237 -18.67 -0.77 -18.35
CA GLY A 237 -18.12 -0.51 -17.00
C GLY A 237 -17.32 -1.71 -16.50
N GLU A 238 -16.01 -1.62 -16.51
CA GLU A 238 -15.11 -2.67 -16.05
C GLU A 238 -14.46 -2.35 -14.71
N LEU A 239 -13.93 -3.36 -14.05
CA LEU A 239 -13.08 -3.17 -12.87
C LEU A 239 -11.76 -2.53 -13.32
N ASN A 240 -11.36 -1.45 -12.67
CA ASN A 240 -10.11 -0.78 -13.00
C ASN A 240 -8.89 -1.72 -12.84
N ARG A 241 -8.92 -2.54 -11.80
CA ARG A 241 -7.81 -3.43 -11.46
C ARG A 241 -8.35 -4.71 -10.82
N ILE A 242 -7.74 -5.85 -11.13
CA ILE A 242 -7.96 -7.13 -10.45
C ILE A 242 -6.61 -7.57 -9.89
N MET A 243 -6.47 -7.46 -8.57
CA MET A 243 -5.26 -7.88 -7.88
C MET A 243 -5.21 -9.39 -7.74
N ARG A 244 -3.99 -9.93 -7.67
CA ARG A 244 -3.75 -11.35 -7.41
C ARG A 244 -2.73 -11.48 -6.27
N TYR A 245 -3.04 -12.37 -5.35
CA TYR A 245 -2.13 -12.79 -4.29
C TYR A 245 -1.92 -14.31 -4.41
N ASN A 246 -0.67 -14.75 -4.39
CA ASN A 246 -0.33 -16.16 -4.64
C ASN A 246 -0.99 -16.74 -5.90
N GLN A 247 -1.06 -15.96 -6.99
CA GLN A 247 -1.66 -16.29 -8.29
C GLN A 247 -3.20 -16.36 -8.28
N GLU A 248 -3.87 -16.27 -7.14
CA GLU A 248 -5.32 -16.25 -7.02
C GLU A 248 -5.86 -14.81 -7.03
N ARG A 249 -7.05 -14.60 -7.62
CA ARG A 249 -7.72 -13.30 -7.58
C ARG A 249 -8.05 -12.97 -6.14
N THR A 250 -7.63 -11.81 -5.69
CA THR A 250 -7.75 -11.39 -4.30
C THR A 250 -8.14 -9.93 -4.22
N ILE A 251 -9.19 -9.63 -3.48
CA ILE A 251 -9.57 -8.27 -3.12
C ILE A 251 -9.17 -8.02 -1.66
N THR A 252 -8.40 -6.97 -1.43
CA THR A 252 -7.95 -6.60 -0.10
C THR A 252 -8.77 -5.42 0.41
N VAL A 253 -9.51 -5.63 1.49
CA VAL A 253 -10.19 -4.57 2.22
C VAL A 253 -9.31 -4.11 3.36
N SER A 254 -9.06 -2.82 3.44
CA SER A 254 -8.29 -2.20 4.51
C SER A 254 -9.09 -1.11 5.21
N ALA A 255 -8.82 -0.96 6.50
CA ALA A 255 -9.38 0.09 7.33
C ALA A 255 -8.40 0.44 8.45
N LYS A 256 -8.50 1.66 8.97
CA LYS A 256 -7.70 2.16 10.07
C LYS A 256 -8.58 2.79 11.13
N ASN A 257 -8.09 2.80 12.37
CA ASN A 257 -8.67 3.56 13.47
C ASN A 257 -7.54 4.24 14.23
N GLN A 258 -7.77 5.44 14.73
CA GLN A 258 -6.76 6.19 15.49
C GLN A 258 -6.61 5.70 16.93
N VAL A 259 -7.64 5.07 17.48
CA VAL A 259 -7.69 4.62 18.87
C VAL A 259 -7.64 3.10 18.99
N LEU A 260 -8.42 2.38 18.16
CA LEU A 260 -8.50 0.93 18.18
C LEU A 260 -7.30 0.29 17.46
N LYS A 261 -6.80 -0.79 18.02
CA LYS A 261 -5.75 -1.61 17.39
C LYS A 261 -6.33 -2.45 16.25
N ALA A 262 -5.49 -2.86 15.32
CA ALA A 262 -5.89 -3.73 14.22
C ALA A 262 -6.59 -5.03 14.71
N SER A 263 -6.14 -5.59 15.85
CA SER A 263 -6.74 -6.77 16.47
C SER A 263 -8.15 -6.53 17.01
N GLU A 264 -8.42 -5.34 17.52
CA GLU A 264 -9.75 -4.97 18.05
C GLU A 264 -10.73 -4.72 16.90
N ILE A 265 -10.29 -4.04 15.85
CA ILE A 265 -11.05 -3.86 14.62
C ILE A 265 -11.41 -5.24 14.04
N PHE A 266 -10.40 -6.12 13.94
CA PHE A 266 -10.59 -7.47 13.42
C PHE A 266 -11.57 -8.28 14.27
N ALA A 267 -11.49 -8.21 15.59
CA ALA A 267 -12.44 -8.87 16.49
C ALA A 267 -13.88 -8.41 16.25
N GLY A 268 -14.08 -7.12 15.96
CA GLY A 268 -15.40 -6.55 15.64
C GLY A 268 -16.01 -7.04 14.34
N ILE A 269 -15.18 -7.33 13.31
CA ILE A 269 -15.64 -7.79 11.99
C ILE A 269 -15.65 -9.31 11.83
N LYS A 270 -14.95 -10.04 12.70
CA LYS A 270 -14.84 -11.50 12.63
C LYS A 270 -16.19 -12.21 12.55
N PRO A 271 -17.20 -11.86 13.35
CA PRO A 271 -18.53 -12.49 13.24
C PRO A 271 -19.16 -12.30 11.87
N THR A 272 -18.92 -11.16 11.22
CA THR A 272 -19.41 -10.90 9.86
C THR A 272 -18.65 -11.77 8.85
N LEU A 273 -17.33 -11.88 8.96
CA LEU A 273 -16.51 -12.73 8.09
C LEU A 273 -16.94 -14.22 8.23
N ASP A 274 -17.08 -14.71 9.45
CA ASP A 274 -17.47 -16.10 9.70
C ASP A 274 -18.92 -16.39 9.26
N GLY A 275 -19.78 -15.38 9.22
CA GLY A 275 -21.18 -15.48 8.77
C GLY A 275 -21.41 -15.30 7.27
N MET A 276 -20.38 -14.91 6.50
CA MET A 276 -20.48 -14.75 5.05
C MET A 276 -20.55 -16.12 4.36
N ASN A 277 -21.23 -16.16 3.22
CA ASN A 277 -21.23 -17.33 2.36
C ASN A 277 -19.95 -17.37 1.52
N TYR A 278 -19.19 -18.46 1.64
CA TYR A 278 -17.98 -18.73 0.84
C TYR A 278 -18.24 -19.89 -0.11
N PRO A 279 -18.56 -19.62 -1.39
CA PRO A 279 -18.65 -20.66 -2.38
C PRO A 279 -17.34 -21.45 -2.51
N ARG A 280 -17.38 -22.59 -3.21
CA ARG A 280 -16.19 -23.43 -3.40
C ARG A 280 -14.99 -22.61 -3.89
N ASN A 281 -13.82 -22.79 -3.26
CA ASN A 281 -12.56 -22.09 -3.53
C ASN A 281 -12.60 -20.57 -3.24
N HIS A 282 -13.54 -20.11 -2.39
CA HIS A 282 -13.50 -18.76 -1.83
C HIS A 282 -13.16 -18.85 -0.36
N TYR A 283 -12.29 -17.95 0.11
CA TYR A 283 -11.84 -17.90 1.49
C TYR A 283 -11.33 -16.51 1.85
N TRP A 284 -11.15 -16.28 3.12
CA TRP A 284 -10.55 -15.06 3.64
C TRP A 284 -9.29 -15.34 4.45
N GLU A 285 -8.38 -14.37 4.45
CA GLU A 285 -7.15 -14.37 5.22
C GLU A 285 -6.92 -12.99 5.83
N VAL A 286 -6.27 -12.97 6.98
CA VAL A 286 -5.83 -11.71 7.59
C VAL A 286 -4.53 -11.28 6.95
N GLY A 287 -4.43 -9.98 6.62
CA GLY A 287 -3.23 -9.37 6.06
C GLY A 287 -2.67 -8.25 6.95
N GLY A 288 -1.64 -7.58 6.44
CA GLY A 288 -1.05 -6.40 7.06
C GLY A 288 -0.42 -6.67 8.43
N GLU A 289 -0.62 -5.74 9.36
CA GLU A 289 0.01 -5.78 10.69
C GLU A 289 -0.22 -7.10 11.43
N LEU A 290 -1.44 -7.64 11.38
CA LEU A 290 -1.80 -8.87 12.08
C LEU A 290 -1.09 -10.09 11.48
N GLU A 291 -0.97 -10.18 10.18
CA GLU A 291 -0.22 -11.25 9.50
C GLU A 291 1.27 -11.16 9.84
N ASP A 292 1.84 -9.96 9.75
CA ASP A 292 3.26 -9.74 10.01
C ASP A 292 3.61 -10.03 11.47
N ALA A 293 2.77 -9.60 12.39
CA ALA A 293 2.92 -9.91 13.82
C ALA A 293 2.83 -11.43 14.09
N ALA A 294 1.86 -12.11 13.49
CA ALA A 294 1.70 -13.55 13.62
C ALA A 294 2.89 -14.32 13.01
N ARG A 295 3.36 -13.90 11.84
CA ARG A 295 4.54 -14.48 11.16
C ARG A 295 5.81 -14.28 11.97
N ALA A 296 6.03 -13.06 12.48
CA ALA A 296 7.15 -12.74 13.35
C ALA A 296 7.13 -13.58 14.63
N MET A 297 5.98 -13.67 15.30
CA MET A 297 5.81 -14.48 16.50
C MET A 297 6.08 -15.96 16.23
N LYS A 298 5.53 -16.50 15.13
CA LYS A 298 5.78 -17.90 14.74
C LYS A 298 7.26 -18.18 14.51
N ASN A 299 7.97 -17.27 13.83
CA ASN A 299 9.39 -17.41 13.56
C ASN A 299 10.22 -17.28 14.85
N LEU A 300 9.92 -16.34 15.72
CA LEU A 300 10.57 -16.19 17.02
C LEU A 300 10.40 -17.43 17.87
N THR A 301 9.17 -17.91 18.04
CA THR A 301 8.87 -19.10 18.86
C THR A 301 9.58 -20.35 18.33
N LYS A 302 9.67 -20.51 17.01
CA LYS A 302 10.35 -21.65 16.39
C LYS A 302 11.85 -21.73 16.78
N TRP A 303 12.53 -20.59 16.82
CA TRP A 303 13.97 -20.54 17.07
C TRP A 303 14.31 -20.25 18.53
N MET A 304 13.36 -19.82 19.35
CA MET A 304 13.60 -19.47 20.75
C MET A 304 14.09 -20.68 21.57
N LEU A 305 13.48 -21.84 21.38
CA LEU A 305 13.87 -23.05 22.12
C LEU A 305 15.31 -23.53 21.77
N PRO A 306 15.70 -23.65 20.49
CA PRO A 306 17.09 -23.98 20.13
C PRO A 306 18.11 -22.94 20.62
N CYS A 307 17.79 -21.65 20.52
CA CYS A 307 18.66 -20.58 21.01
C CYS A 307 18.85 -20.66 22.52
N PHE A 308 17.77 -20.88 23.28
CA PHE A 308 17.82 -21.02 24.73
C PHE A 308 18.63 -22.24 25.14
N GLY A 309 18.45 -23.39 24.49
CA GLY A 309 19.26 -24.59 24.66
C GLY A 309 20.74 -24.35 24.35
N GLY A 310 21.04 -23.62 23.28
CA GLY A 310 22.41 -23.22 22.94
C GLY A 310 23.05 -22.32 23.99
N ILE A 311 22.32 -21.34 24.53
CA ILE A 311 22.80 -20.49 25.62
C ILE A 311 23.13 -21.33 26.87
N ILE A 312 22.23 -22.23 27.26
CA ILE A 312 22.48 -23.12 28.41
C ILE A 312 23.71 -23.96 28.17
N PHE A 313 23.85 -24.57 27.00
CA PHE A 313 25.00 -25.39 26.65
C PHE A 313 26.30 -24.57 26.74
N LEU A 314 26.36 -23.37 26.18
CA LEU A 314 27.52 -22.49 26.22
C LEU A 314 27.87 -22.07 27.66
N LEU A 315 26.87 -21.73 28.49
CA LEU A 315 27.09 -21.39 29.91
C LEU A 315 27.66 -22.56 30.70
N VAL A 316 27.12 -23.77 30.49
CA VAL A 316 27.63 -24.98 31.16
C VAL A 316 29.05 -25.28 30.70
N TRP A 317 29.35 -25.14 29.43
CA TRP A 317 30.71 -25.31 28.88
C TRP A 317 31.68 -24.27 29.46
N GLN A 318 31.31 -22.98 29.48
CA GLN A 318 32.16 -21.88 29.99
C GLN A 318 32.52 -22.06 31.45
N PHE A 319 31.55 -22.41 32.30
CA PHE A 319 31.77 -22.52 33.73
C PHE A 319 32.09 -23.94 34.22
N ASN A 320 32.05 -24.93 33.34
CA ASN A 320 32.16 -26.36 33.66
C ASN A 320 31.30 -26.77 34.87
N SER A 321 30.13 -26.13 35.05
CA SER A 321 29.27 -26.30 36.22
C SER A 321 27.81 -25.96 35.90
N ILE A 322 26.94 -26.94 36.05
CA ILE A 322 25.49 -26.75 35.87
C ILE A 322 24.91 -25.78 36.93
N ARG A 323 25.46 -25.82 38.17
CA ARG A 323 24.99 -24.94 39.25
C ARG A 323 25.22 -23.45 38.94
N ARG A 324 26.36 -23.09 38.36
CA ARG A 324 26.72 -21.71 38.01
C ARG A 324 25.85 -21.22 36.83
N ALA A 325 25.71 -22.06 35.82
CA ALA A 325 24.80 -21.76 34.71
C ALA A 325 23.36 -21.56 35.19
N ALA A 326 22.86 -22.38 36.10
CA ALA A 326 21.52 -22.26 36.66
C ALA A 326 21.32 -20.95 37.44
N ILE A 327 22.33 -20.43 38.15
CA ILE A 327 22.25 -19.14 38.83
C ILE A 327 22.06 -18.01 37.84
N ILE A 328 22.79 -18.00 36.70
CA ILE A 328 22.62 -16.98 35.64
C ILE A 328 21.24 -17.06 35.05
N ILE A 329 20.77 -18.27 34.71
CA ILE A 329 19.45 -18.46 34.12
C ILE A 329 18.33 -18.01 35.08
N LEU A 330 18.50 -18.22 36.38
CA LEU A 330 17.54 -17.81 37.39
C LEU A 330 17.37 -16.27 37.49
N THR A 331 18.32 -15.50 36.96
CA THR A 331 18.19 -14.02 36.88
C THR A 331 17.28 -13.56 35.72
N MET A 332 17.05 -14.40 34.70
CA MET A 332 16.23 -14.02 33.56
C MET A 332 14.76 -13.67 33.90
N PRO A 333 14.06 -14.39 34.81
CA PRO A 333 12.71 -14.00 35.21
C PRO A 333 12.59 -12.56 35.76
N LEU A 334 13.64 -12.03 36.38
CA LEU A 334 13.65 -10.65 36.86
C LEU A 334 13.54 -9.63 35.73
N VAL A 335 14.04 -9.96 34.53
CA VAL A 335 13.89 -9.15 33.32
C VAL A 335 12.41 -8.96 33.00
N ILE A 336 11.65 -10.06 33.05
CA ILE A 336 10.22 -10.05 32.73
C ILE A 336 9.48 -9.16 33.75
N VAL A 337 9.77 -9.31 35.04
CA VAL A 337 9.13 -8.50 36.09
C VAL A 337 9.44 -7.01 35.90
N GLY A 338 10.72 -6.65 35.68
CA GLY A 338 11.11 -5.26 35.44
C GLY A 338 10.49 -4.66 34.18
N SER A 339 10.41 -5.44 33.12
CA SER A 339 9.82 -4.99 31.86
C SER A 339 8.31 -4.83 31.96
N VAL A 340 7.60 -5.73 32.65
CA VAL A 340 6.14 -5.60 32.87
C VAL A 340 5.84 -4.33 33.68
N VAL A 341 6.60 -4.08 34.75
CA VAL A 341 6.45 -2.84 35.53
C VAL A 341 6.74 -1.61 34.67
N GLY A 342 7.80 -1.63 33.88
CA GLY A 342 8.13 -0.53 32.96
C GLY A 342 7.03 -0.26 31.93
N LEU A 343 6.46 -1.29 31.31
CA LEU A 343 5.36 -1.17 30.36
C LEU A 343 4.10 -0.60 31.01
N LEU A 344 3.76 -1.05 32.21
CA LEU A 344 2.60 -0.54 32.96
C LEU A 344 2.74 0.94 33.32
N VAL A 345 3.94 1.34 33.79
CA VAL A 345 4.22 2.75 34.15
C VAL A 345 4.19 3.65 32.92
N MET A 346 4.72 3.17 31.78
CA MET A 346 4.77 3.92 30.52
C MET A 346 3.47 3.82 29.73
N GLN A 347 2.48 3.00 30.16
CA GLN A 347 1.26 2.67 29.42
C GLN A 347 1.54 2.23 27.98
N ALA A 348 2.66 1.52 27.79
CA ALA A 348 3.11 1.07 26.48
C ALA A 348 2.52 -0.31 26.16
N ASP A 349 2.13 -0.49 24.90
CA ASP A 349 1.54 -1.73 24.42
C ASP A 349 2.59 -2.85 24.28
N PHE A 350 2.17 -4.07 24.64
CA PHE A 350 2.97 -5.25 24.39
C PHE A 350 2.94 -5.62 22.90
N GLY A 351 4.01 -5.32 22.19
CA GLY A 351 4.14 -5.56 20.76
C GLY A 351 5.48 -6.18 20.37
N PHE A 352 5.71 -6.35 19.08
CA PHE A 352 6.93 -6.94 18.54
C PHE A 352 8.21 -6.24 19.02
N MET A 353 8.21 -4.90 19.10
CA MET A 353 9.36 -4.13 19.58
C MET A 353 9.67 -4.39 21.05
N VAL A 354 8.66 -4.64 21.87
CA VAL A 354 8.84 -4.98 23.28
C VAL A 354 9.52 -6.35 23.40
N ILE A 355 9.15 -7.32 22.58
CA ILE A 355 9.78 -8.66 22.56
C ILE A 355 11.25 -8.55 22.17
N LEU A 356 11.58 -7.74 21.16
CA LEU A 356 12.98 -7.49 20.80
C LEU A 356 13.75 -6.82 21.93
N GLY A 357 13.15 -5.84 22.61
CA GLY A 357 13.71 -5.20 23.78
C GLY A 357 13.95 -6.17 24.94
N LEU A 358 13.00 -7.08 25.19
CA LEU A 358 13.14 -8.16 26.19
C LEU A 358 14.30 -9.11 25.87
N LEU A 359 14.45 -9.50 24.61
CA LEU A 359 15.56 -10.37 24.18
C LEU A 359 16.91 -9.66 24.35
N ALA A 360 17.00 -8.39 23.97
CA ALA A 360 18.22 -7.59 24.16
C ALA A 360 18.58 -7.44 25.64
N LEU A 361 17.59 -7.14 26.49
CA LEU A 361 17.76 -7.00 27.93
C LEU A 361 18.16 -8.32 28.59
N ALA A 362 17.57 -9.44 28.19
CA ALA A 362 17.95 -10.76 28.64
C ALA A 362 19.42 -11.08 28.32
N GLY A 363 19.84 -10.77 27.07
CA GLY A 363 21.24 -10.93 26.67
C GLY A 363 22.21 -10.08 27.52
N SER A 364 21.84 -8.84 27.81
CA SER A 364 22.64 -7.94 28.66
C SER A 364 22.79 -8.47 30.09
N ILE A 365 21.69 -8.99 30.66
CA ILE A 365 21.75 -9.57 32.04
C ILE A 365 22.57 -10.84 32.09
N VAL A 366 22.45 -11.71 31.10
CA VAL A 366 23.31 -12.91 30.99
C VAL A 366 24.79 -12.51 30.94
N ASN A 367 25.13 -11.51 30.12
CA ASN A 367 26.50 -11.01 30.01
C ASN A 367 27.02 -10.47 31.38
N ASN A 368 26.23 -9.67 32.08
CA ASN A 368 26.58 -9.17 33.40
C ASN A 368 26.72 -10.32 34.44
N GLY A 369 25.84 -11.32 34.37
CA GLY A 369 25.89 -12.51 35.22
C GLY A 369 27.16 -13.33 35.00
N ILE A 370 27.59 -13.48 33.75
CA ILE A 370 28.84 -14.16 33.39
C ILE A 370 30.04 -13.46 34.05
N VAL A 371 30.18 -12.15 33.84
CA VAL A 371 31.28 -11.35 34.38
C VAL A 371 31.31 -11.39 35.91
N MET A 372 30.14 -11.33 36.55
CA MET A 372 30.05 -11.36 38.02
C MET A 372 30.47 -12.71 38.60
N ILE A 373 30.04 -13.82 38.00
CA ILE A 373 30.43 -15.17 38.47
C ILE A 373 31.92 -15.42 38.23
N ASP A 374 32.46 -14.99 37.09
CA ASP A 374 33.88 -15.10 36.75
C ASP A 374 34.75 -14.38 37.78
N LYS A 375 34.39 -13.15 38.16
CA LYS A 375 35.08 -12.37 39.22
C LYS A 375 34.98 -13.00 40.60
N ILE A 376 33.87 -13.63 40.95
CA ILE A 376 33.71 -14.36 42.22
C ILE A 376 34.64 -15.57 42.24
N GLU A 377 34.86 -16.21 41.09
CA GLU A 377 35.75 -17.37 40.98
C GLU A 377 37.23 -16.98 41.05
N GLU A 378 37.61 -15.88 40.39
CA GLU A 378 38.99 -15.34 40.43
C GLU A 378 39.41 -14.93 41.86
N ASN A 379 38.44 -14.49 42.69
CA ASN A 379 38.70 -14.05 44.07
C ASN A 379 38.54 -15.18 45.12
N ARG A 380 38.33 -16.41 44.72
CA ARG A 380 38.12 -17.57 45.59
C ARG A 380 39.31 -18.52 45.59
#